data_a77b14bd72abda32c6c3d15d69c38227
#
_entry.id   a77b14bd72abda32c6c3d15d69c38227
#
_cell.length_a   1.000
_cell.length_b   1.000
_cell.length_c   1.000
_cell.angle_alpha   90.00
_cell.angle_beta   90.00
_cell.angle_gamma   90.00
#
_symmetry.space_group_name_H-M   'P 1'
#
loop_
_entity.id
_entity.type
_entity.pdbx_description
1 polymer ?
#
loop_
_entity_poly.entity_id
_entity_poly.type
_entity_poly.pdbx_seq_one_letter_code
_entity_poly.pdbx_strand_id
1 'polypeptide(L)' 'MQNTHFLVSQRDSAWQFSFKGDITAPFHTRDAAVEAAIAAAEASDDPNVEVMLQDADLTMESVWRPRTREKR' A
#
# COMPACT_ATOMS: atom_id res chain seq x y z
N MET A 1 -17.77 3.09 8.18
CA MET A 1 -16.72 2.61 8.15
C MET A 1 -15.92 2.70 6.98
N GLN A 2 -14.73 3.07 7.05
CA GLN A 2 -13.95 3.26 5.98
C GLN A 2 -12.80 2.36 6.00
N ASN A 3 -12.44 1.74 4.91
CA ASN A 3 -11.22 0.98 4.81
C ASN A 3 -10.15 1.92 4.35
N THR A 4 -9.02 1.82 4.98
CA THR A 4 -7.89 2.64 4.64
C THR A 4 -6.92 1.79 3.83
N HIS A 5 -6.64 2.21 2.61
CA HIS A 5 -5.77 1.44 1.72
C HIS A 5 -4.62 2.28 1.25
N PHE A 6 -3.44 1.66 1.24
CA PHE A 6 -2.34 2.18 0.46
C PHE A 6 -2.31 1.39 -0.82
N LEU A 7 -2.35 2.05 -1.94
CA LEU A 7 -2.36 1.37 -3.24
C LEU A 7 -1.03 1.58 -3.94
N VAL A 8 -0.32 0.49 -4.19
CA VAL A 8 0.95 0.53 -4.90
C VAL A 8 0.65 0.19 -6.36
N SER A 9 1.12 1.04 -7.26
CA SER A 9 0.89 0.82 -8.68
C SER A 9 2.06 1.35 -9.48
N GLN A 10 2.15 0.92 -10.74
CA GLN A 10 3.18 1.38 -11.64
C GLN A 10 2.62 2.42 -12.57
N ARG A 11 3.40 3.46 -12.82
CA ARG A 11 3.01 4.49 -13.74
C ARG A 11 4.25 5.04 -14.44
N ASP A 12 4.25 4.98 -15.77
CA ASP A 12 5.34 5.56 -16.57
C ASP A 12 6.70 5.04 -16.15
N SER A 13 6.83 3.75 -16.03
CA SER A 13 8.10 3.10 -15.69
C SER A 13 8.56 3.33 -14.26
N ALA A 14 7.74 3.93 -13.46
CA ALA A 14 8.06 4.14 -12.04
C ALA A 14 6.95 3.54 -11.19
N TRP A 15 7.27 3.28 -9.96
CA TRP A 15 6.29 2.77 -9.00
C TRP A 15 5.91 3.90 -8.04
N GLN A 16 4.71 3.81 -7.53
CA GLN A 16 4.20 4.81 -6.61
C GLN A 16 3.24 4.15 -5.64
N PHE A 17 2.94 4.84 -4.53
CA PHE A 17 1.79 4.43 -3.75
C PHE A 17 0.94 5.66 -3.45
N SER A 18 -0.35 5.42 -3.28
CA SER A 18 -1.27 6.49 -2.94
C SER A 18 -2.00 6.15 -1.66
N PHE A 19 -2.42 7.18 -0.95
CA PHE A 19 -3.14 7.02 0.29
C PHE A 19 -4.00 8.27 0.47
N LYS A 20 -5.31 8.06 0.50
CA LYS A 20 -6.27 9.14 0.69
C LYS A 20 -6.05 10.31 -0.27
N GLY A 21 -5.71 9.95 -1.50
CA GLY A 21 -5.53 10.97 -2.52
C GLY A 21 -4.12 11.52 -2.64
N ASP A 22 -3.25 11.24 -1.67
CA ASP A 22 -1.87 11.67 -1.75
C ASP A 22 -1.05 10.60 -2.44
N ILE A 23 -0.17 11.01 -3.33
CA ILE A 23 0.66 10.08 -4.07
C ILE A 23 2.11 10.33 -3.72
N THR A 24 2.81 9.26 -3.41
CA THR A 24 4.24 9.30 -3.12
C THR A 24 4.96 8.56 -4.23
N ALA A 25 5.87 9.24 -4.90
CA ALA A 25 6.60 8.71 -6.04
C ALA A 25 7.82 9.58 -6.29
N PRO A 26 8.76 9.12 -7.10
CA PRO A 26 8.83 7.81 -7.74
C PRO A 26 9.64 6.82 -6.92
N PHE A 27 9.39 5.55 -7.17
CA PHE A 27 10.24 4.48 -6.66
C PHE A 27 10.77 3.71 -7.85
N HIS A 28 11.98 3.17 -7.74
CA HIS A 28 12.59 2.47 -8.85
C HIS A 28 12.04 1.07 -9.04
N THR A 29 11.60 0.45 -7.97
CA THR A 29 11.13 -0.93 -8.04
C THR A 29 9.83 -1.07 -7.29
N ARG A 30 9.12 -2.15 -7.62
CA ARG A 30 7.90 -2.48 -6.90
C ARG A 30 8.19 -2.69 -5.43
N ASP A 31 9.27 -3.41 -5.12
CA ASP A 31 9.58 -3.71 -3.73
C ASP A 31 9.84 -2.44 -2.92
N ALA A 32 10.52 -1.47 -3.51
CA ALA A 32 10.76 -0.22 -2.80
C ALA A 32 9.46 0.50 -2.50
N ALA A 33 8.53 0.52 -3.46
CA ALA A 33 7.24 1.17 -3.24
C ALA A 33 6.43 0.42 -2.19
N VAL A 34 6.44 -0.91 -2.25
CA VAL A 34 5.70 -1.72 -1.28
C VAL A 34 6.26 -1.51 0.12
N GLU A 35 7.58 -1.51 0.27
CA GLU A 35 8.18 -1.32 1.58
C GLU A 35 7.86 0.05 2.14
N ALA A 36 7.90 1.07 1.29
CA ALA A 36 7.57 2.42 1.75
C ALA A 36 6.10 2.51 2.16
N ALA A 37 5.22 1.87 1.40
CA ALA A 37 3.80 1.87 1.74
C ALA A 37 3.55 1.12 3.06
N ILE A 38 4.24 0.01 3.27
CA ILE A 38 4.10 -0.74 4.51
C ILE A 38 4.59 0.10 5.70
N ALA A 39 5.72 0.78 5.55
CA ALA A 39 6.23 1.62 6.62
C ALA A 39 5.23 2.72 6.96
N ALA A 40 4.63 3.33 5.95
CA ALA A 40 3.63 4.37 6.18
C ALA A 40 2.38 3.78 6.83
N ALA A 41 2.00 2.58 6.41
CA ALA A 41 0.82 1.93 6.98
C ALA A 41 1.05 1.59 8.45
N GLU A 42 2.24 1.13 8.78
CA GLU A 42 2.56 0.84 10.17
C GLU A 42 2.52 2.10 11.01
N ALA A 43 3.00 3.19 10.45
CA ALA A 43 3.01 4.46 11.18
C ALA A 43 1.61 5.02 11.38
N SER A 44 0.65 4.60 10.55
CA SER A 44 -0.71 5.11 10.69
C SER A 44 -1.42 4.56 11.91
N ASP A 45 -0.96 3.43 12.43
CA ASP A 45 -1.54 2.84 13.63
C ASP A 45 -3.02 2.52 13.48
N ASP A 46 -3.46 2.24 12.27
CA ASP A 46 -4.85 1.96 11.97
C ASP A 46 -5.01 0.46 11.79
N PRO A 47 -5.82 -0.21 12.61
CA PRO A 47 -5.96 -1.67 12.50
C PRO A 47 -6.64 -2.12 11.21
N ASN A 48 -7.28 -1.19 10.51
CA ASN A 48 -7.97 -1.54 9.27
C ASN A 48 -7.17 -1.19 8.03
N VAL A 49 -5.93 -0.73 8.20
CA VAL A 49 -5.13 -0.33 7.05
C VAL A 49 -4.65 -1.57 6.30
N GLU A 50 -4.50 -1.42 5.00
CA GLU A 50 -4.09 -2.51 4.15
C GLU A 50 -3.25 -1.95 3.02
N VAL A 51 -2.21 -2.67 2.61
CA VAL A 51 -1.42 -2.29 1.45
C VAL A 51 -1.83 -3.20 0.30
N MET A 52 -2.28 -2.60 -0.79
CA MET A 52 -2.73 -3.31 -1.98
C MET A 52 -1.75 -3.05 -3.10
N LEU A 53 -1.58 -4.03 -3.95
CA LEU A 53 -0.74 -3.91 -5.14
C LEU A 53 -1.61 -4.07 -6.37
N GLN A 54 -1.50 -3.13 -7.30
CA GLN A 54 -2.19 -3.20 -8.57
C GLN A 54 -1.19 -3.60 -9.64
N ASP A 55 -1.47 -4.69 -10.33
CA ASP A 55 -0.61 -5.15 -11.41
C ASP A 55 -0.94 -4.46 -12.72
N ALA A 56 -0.10 -4.69 -13.71
CA ALA A 56 -0.28 -4.07 -15.03
C ALA A 56 -1.61 -4.43 -15.67
N ASP A 57 -2.17 -5.58 -15.34
CA ASP A 57 -3.46 -5.99 -15.88
C ASP A 57 -4.62 -5.52 -15.02
N LEU A 58 -4.36 -4.61 -14.12
CA LEU A 58 -5.34 -3.97 -13.25
C LEU A 58 -5.92 -4.88 -12.18
N THR A 59 -5.36 -6.07 -12.00
CA THR A 59 -5.76 -6.88 -10.87
C THR A 59 -5.13 -6.33 -9.60
N MET A 60 -5.80 -6.52 -8.49
CA MET A 60 -5.33 -6.01 -7.21
C MET A 60 -5.22 -7.14 -6.22
N GLU A 61 -4.19 -7.08 -5.40
CA GLU A 61 -4.06 -8.06 -4.35
C GLU A 61 -3.54 -7.40 -3.08
N SER A 62 -3.91 -7.97 -1.95
CA SER A 62 -3.44 -7.47 -0.67
C SER A 62 -2.06 -8.03 -0.43
N VAL A 63 -1.09 -7.16 -0.17
CA VAL A 63 0.27 -7.59 0.06
C VAL A 63 0.69 -7.40 1.51
N TRP A 64 -0.10 -6.70 2.30
CA TRP A 64 0.25 -6.48 3.70
C TRP A 64 -0.96 -6.03 4.51
N ARG A 65 -1.07 -6.53 5.71
CA ARG A 65 -2.06 -6.09 6.69
C ARG A 65 -1.43 -6.12 8.07
N PRO A 66 -1.94 -5.31 9.00
CA PRO A 66 -1.44 -5.38 10.37
C PRO A 66 -1.78 -6.72 11.00
N ARG A 67 -0.93 -7.20 11.85
CA ARG A 67 -1.18 -8.46 12.47
C ARG A 67 -1.78 -8.31 13.82
N THR A 68 -2.65 -7.58 13.99
CA THR A 68 -3.14 -7.39 15.26
C THR A 68 -4.09 -8.47 15.63
N ARG A 69 -4.40 -8.81 15.92
CA ARG A 69 -5.16 -9.25 16.26
C ARG A 69 -5.88 -9.73 16.69
N GLU A 70 -5.86 -10.25 16.87
CA GLU A 70 -6.33 -10.60 17.11
C GLU A 70 -6.56 -11.03 17.97
N LYS A 71 -6.55 -11.29 18.60
CA LYS A 71 -6.64 -11.62 19.38
C LYS A 71 -7.13 -12.03 19.80
N ARG A 72 -7.37 -12.45 20.03
CA ARG A 72 -7.80 -12.88 20.46
C ARG A 72 -8.28 -13.16 20.59
#